data_4f70f1469ca18fa63d661e137d9ae5f1
#
_entry.id   4f70f1469ca18fa63d661e137d9ae5f1
#
_cell.length_a   1.000
_cell.length_b   1.000
_cell.length_c   1.000
_cell.angle_alpha   90.00
_cell.angle_beta   90.00
_cell.angle_gamma   90.00
#
_symmetry.space_group_name_H-M   'P 1'
#
loop_
_entity.id
_entity.type
_entity.pdbx_description
1 polymer ?
#
loop_
_entity_poly.entity_id
_entity_poly.type
_entity_poly.pdbx_seq_one_letter_code
_entity_poly.pdbx_strand_id
1 'polypeptide(L)'
;HWQSAADSGRPRTTQPRVAAARNRGLKENYGRELLELHTLGVDGGYTQQDVIEVARALTGWTFLPHRPNQAELQQAAGRRARLVARNLPAVGKFYFNPGVHDAGAKTVLGRKLRGGRGIEDGEDVLDIVARHPATARHIATKLARRFVSDEPPDELIDRAAATFTRTDGDIREVVRTIITSREFFSSAAFRSKVKTPFEVVVSALRALDAAPDPSPRTAAIVAQLGQPIYGRQTPDGWPDVASEWMG
;
A
#
# COMPACT_ATOMS: atom_id res chain seq x y z
N HIS A 1 -1.01 -4.96 9.55
CA HIS A 1 -1.66 -5.56 8.37
C HIS A 1 -0.96 -6.85 7.90
N TRP A 2 0.36 -6.89 7.73
CA TRP A 2 1.14 -8.07 7.35
C TRP A 2 0.97 -9.25 8.33
N GLN A 3 0.98 -8.98 9.62
CA GLN A 3 0.75 -10.00 10.66
C GLN A 3 -0.65 -10.61 10.57
N SER A 4 -1.60 -9.85 10.05
CA SER A 4 -2.98 -10.27 9.89
C SER A 4 -3.16 -11.35 8.82
N ALA A 5 -2.40 -11.27 7.73
CA ALA A 5 -2.42 -12.27 6.67
C ALA A 5 -1.70 -13.57 7.13
N ALA A 6 -0.61 -13.45 7.91
CA ALA A 6 0.16 -14.58 8.40
C ALA A 6 -0.57 -15.45 9.45
N ASP A 7 -1.49 -14.87 10.22
CA ASP A 7 -2.24 -15.61 11.24
C ASP A 7 -3.38 -16.48 10.67
N SER A 8 -3.73 -16.30 9.40
CA SER A 8 -4.86 -17.00 8.78
C SER A 8 -4.64 -18.50 8.52
N GLY A 9 -3.41 -18.98 8.54
CA GLY A 9 -3.05 -20.33 8.11
C GLY A 9 -2.58 -21.32 9.18
N ARG A 10 -2.67 -21.03 10.49
CA ARG A 10 -2.24 -21.99 11.51
C ARG A 10 -3.16 -23.21 11.58
N PRO A 11 -2.69 -24.42 11.25
CA PRO A 11 -3.44 -25.64 11.50
C PRO A 11 -3.49 -25.89 13.01
N ARG A 12 -4.65 -25.75 13.60
CA ARG A 12 -4.90 -26.29 14.95
C ARG A 12 -5.44 -27.71 14.83
N THR A 13 -4.78 -28.62 15.55
CA THR A 13 -5.08 -30.04 15.72
C THR A 13 -6.56 -30.38 15.79
N THR A 14 -6.90 -31.37 14.99
CA THR A 14 -8.05 -32.30 14.99
C THR A 14 -9.12 -32.12 16.06
N GLN A 15 -10.17 -31.37 15.79
CA GLN A 15 -11.53 -31.50 16.31
C GLN A 15 -12.54 -30.78 15.37
N PRO A 16 -13.82 -31.20 15.28
CA PRO A 16 -14.77 -30.72 14.25
C PRO A 16 -15.28 -29.27 14.38
N ARG A 17 -14.59 -28.43 15.10
CA ARG A 17 -14.77 -26.96 15.14
C ARG A 17 -14.06 -26.20 14.02
N VAL A 18 -13.43 -26.92 13.10
CA VAL A 18 -12.43 -26.39 12.15
C VAL A 18 -13.02 -25.55 11.01
N ALA A 19 -14.27 -25.76 10.61
CA ALA A 19 -14.86 -24.98 9.50
C ALA A 19 -15.18 -23.53 9.87
N ALA A 20 -15.64 -23.28 11.10
CA ALA A 20 -15.92 -21.91 11.57
C ALA A 20 -14.68 -21.14 12.03
N ALA A 21 -13.56 -21.83 12.30
CA ALA A 21 -12.28 -21.21 12.67
C ALA A 21 -11.44 -20.78 11.45
N ARG A 22 -11.63 -21.41 10.29
CA ARG A 22 -10.95 -21.03 9.04
C ARG A 22 -11.34 -19.64 8.58
N ASN A 23 -12.58 -19.19 8.79
CA ASN A 23 -13.04 -17.85 8.42
C ASN A 23 -12.68 -16.75 9.43
N ARG A 24 -12.19 -17.09 10.63
CA ARG A 24 -11.80 -16.07 11.62
C ARG A 24 -10.38 -15.56 11.48
N GLY A 25 -9.59 -16.11 10.60
CA GLY A 25 -8.17 -15.80 10.49
C GLY A 25 -7.76 -14.94 9.28
N LEU A 26 -8.52 -14.98 8.19
CA LEU A 26 -8.21 -14.20 7.00
C LEU A 26 -8.62 -12.73 7.24
N LYS A 27 -7.65 -11.84 7.30
CA LYS A 27 -7.91 -10.39 7.39
C LYS A 27 -7.84 -9.78 6.01
N GLU A 28 -9.00 -9.47 5.47
CA GLU A 28 -9.20 -8.98 4.11
C GLU A 28 -8.69 -7.56 3.90
N ASN A 29 -8.53 -6.77 4.99
CA ASN A 29 -8.16 -5.35 4.90
C ASN A 29 -6.90 -5.10 4.06
N TYR A 30 -5.89 -5.97 4.20
CA TYR A 30 -4.67 -5.80 3.40
C TYR A 30 -4.91 -5.99 1.90
N GLY A 31 -5.71 -7.01 1.52
CA GLY A 31 -6.11 -7.22 0.13
C GLY A 31 -6.95 -6.05 -0.39
N ARG A 32 -7.87 -5.55 0.42
CA ARG A 32 -8.69 -4.38 0.09
C ARG A 32 -7.83 -3.13 -0.11
N GLU A 33 -6.94 -2.83 0.83
CA GLU A 33 -6.06 -1.65 0.74
C GLU A 33 -5.14 -1.71 -0.48
N LEU A 34 -4.63 -2.90 -0.84
CA LEU A 34 -3.84 -3.08 -2.06
C LEU A 34 -4.65 -2.71 -3.30
N LEU A 35 -5.89 -3.22 -3.42
CA LEU A 35 -6.73 -2.98 -4.58
C LEU A 35 -7.27 -1.53 -4.60
N GLU A 36 -7.82 -1.08 -3.48
CA GLU A 36 -8.56 0.17 -3.37
C GLU A 36 -7.66 1.42 -3.31
N LEU A 37 -6.61 1.37 -2.48
CA LEU A 37 -5.81 2.56 -2.18
C LEU A 37 -4.53 2.65 -3.00
N HIS A 38 -3.91 1.50 -3.29
CA HIS A 38 -2.56 1.47 -3.82
C HIS A 38 -2.48 1.10 -5.29
N THR A 39 -3.54 0.50 -5.86
CA THR A 39 -3.53 0.06 -7.25
C THR A 39 -4.77 0.50 -8.02
N LEU A 40 -5.85 -0.30 -8.06
CA LEU A 40 -6.98 -0.07 -8.95
C LEU A 40 -7.80 1.18 -8.62
N GLY A 41 -7.86 1.57 -7.37
CA GLY A 41 -8.79 2.61 -6.89
C GLY A 41 -10.13 2.04 -6.47
N VAL A 42 -10.95 2.85 -5.76
CA VAL A 42 -12.28 2.45 -5.23
C VAL A 42 -13.18 1.91 -6.35
N ASP A 43 -13.19 2.58 -7.51
CA ASP A 43 -14.02 2.23 -8.66
C ASP A 43 -13.27 1.34 -9.68
N GLY A 44 -12.22 0.64 -9.25
CA GLY A 44 -11.33 -0.12 -10.11
C GLY A 44 -11.88 -1.42 -10.70
N GLY A 45 -13.16 -1.76 -10.43
CA GLY A 45 -13.87 -2.89 -11.03
C GLY A 45 -13.56 -4.25 -10.36
N TYR A 46 -12.93 -4.28 -9.19
CA TYR A 46 -12.75 -5.50 -8.40
C TYR A 46 -13.98 -5.83 -7.55
N THR A 47 -14.13 -7.09 -7.21
CA THR A 47 -15.22 -7.61 -6.38
C THR A 47 -14.74 -7.92 -4.96
N GLN A 48 -15.69 -8.14 -4.03
CA GLN A 48 -15.37 -8.64 -2.69
C GLN A 48 -14.64 -10.00 -2.75
N GLN A 49 -14.96 -10.83 -3.74
CA GLN A 49 -14.26 -12.11 -3.94
C GLN A 49 -12.80 -11.88 -4.33
N ASP A 50 -12.49 -10.89 -5.18
CA ASP A 50 -11.10 -10.54 -5.51
C ASP A 50 -10.33 -10.09 -4.27
N VAL A 51 -10.94 -9.33 -3.37
CA VAL A 51 -10.33 -8.94 -2.08
C VAL A 51 -9.95 -10.17 -1.26
N ILE A 52 -10.85 -11.15 -1.17
CA ILE A 52 -10.60 -12.41 -0.45
C ILE A 52 -9.46 -13.20 -1.10
N GLU A 53 -9.49 -13.34 -2.43
CA GLU A 53 -8.49 -14.10 -3.18
C GLU A 53 -7.10 -13.45 -3.10
N VAL A 54 -7.03 -12.12 -3.17
CA VAL A 54 -5.78 -11.35 -2.94
C VAL A 54 -5.27 -11.57 -1.52
N ALA A 55 -6.14 -11.49 -0.51
CA ALA A 55 -5.75 -11.74 0.88
C ALA A 55 -5.24 -13.18 1.08
N ARG A 56 -5.84 -14.18 0.42
CA ARG A 56 -5.39 -15.57 0.42
C ARG A 56 -4.01 -15.73 -0.25
N ALA A 57 -3.79 -15.05 -1.36
CA ALA A 57 -2.52 -15.08 -2.09
C ALA A 57 -1.36 -14.51 -1.26
N LEU A 58 -1.63 -13.49 -0.44
CA LEU A 58 -0.64 -12.83 0.41
C LEU A 58 -0.45 -13.49 1.78
N THR A 59 -1.17 -14.59 2.09
CA THR A 59 -0.91 -15.34 3.31
C THR A 59 0.52 -15.87 3.34
N GLY A 60 1.14 -15.87 4.51
CA GLY A 60 2.56 -16.24 4.64
C GLY A 60 3.56 -15.10 4.44
N TRP A 61 3.14 -14.00 3.81
CA TRP A 61 3.97 -12.79 3.69
C TRP A 61 4.05 -12.10 5.06
N THR A 62 5.25 -11.89 5.55
CA THR A 62 5.46 -11.34 6.91
C THR A 62 6.86 -10.71 7.02
N PHE A 63 7.21 -10.29 8.21
CA PHE A 63 8.57 -9.85 8.57
C PHE A 63 8.90 -10.35 9.97
N LEU A 64 10.18 -10.47 10.29
CA LEU A 64 10.61 -10.78 11.66
C LEU A 64 10.47 -9.54 12.54
N PRO A 65 9.62 -9.58 13.58
CA PRO A 65 9.46 -8.45 14.49
C PRO A 65 10.75 -8.16 15.28
N HIS A 66 10.94 -6.90 15.66
CA HIS A 66 12.15 -6.45 16.38
C HIS A 66 12.29 -7.07 17.78
N ARG A 67 11.21 -7.59 18.34
CA ARG A 67 11.16 -8.35 19.59
C ARG A 67 10.28 -9.57 19.36
N PRO A 68 10.86 -10.75 19.11
CA PRO A 68 10.07 -11.96 19.14
C PRO A 68 9.46 -12.10 20.53
N ASN A 69 8.17 -12.42 20.57
CA ASN A 69 7.47 -12.68 21.82
C ASN A 69 8.18 -13.85 22.54
N GLN A 70 8.52 -13.68 23.82
CA GLN A 70 9.21 -14.73 24.58
C GLN A 70 8.47 -16.07 24.57
N ALA A 71 7.13 -16.04 24.45
CA ALA A 71 6.32 -17.25 24.31
C ALA A 71 6.57 -17.97 22.96
N GLU A 72 6.83 -17.25 21.88
CA GLU A 72 7.18 -17.84 20.59
C GLU A 72 8.59 -18.43 20.60
N LEU A 73 9.52 -17.79 21.29
CA LEU A 73 10.88 -18.30 21.51
C LEU A 73 10.87 -19.56 22.37
N GLN A 74 10.02 -19.65 23.39
CA GLN A 74 9.90 -20.83 24.25
C GLN A 74 9.21 -22.00 23.55
N GLN A 75 8.20 -21.74 22.69
CA GLN A 75 7.60 -22.78 21.84
C GLN A 75 8.54 -23.24 20.73
N ALA A 76 9.45 -22.37 20.29
CA ALA A 76 10.47 -22.67 19.32
C ALA A 76 11.70 -23.41 19.89
N ALA A 77 11.77 -23.72 21.19
CA ALA A 77 12.92 -24.29 21.89
C ALA A 77 13.30 -25.74 21.52
N GLY A 78 12.65 -26.35 20.51
CA GLY A 78 12.98 -27.67 19.99
C GLY A 78 14.08 -27.64 18.92
N ARG A 79 14.69 -28.83 18.65
CA ARG A 79 15.77 -29.03 17.64
C ARG A 79 15.42 -28.47 16.24
N ARG A 80 14.12 -28.49 15.86
CA ARG A 80 13.59 -27.94 14.61
C ARG A 80 13.66 -26.40 14.55
N ALA A 81 13.46 -25.74 15.68
CA ALA A 81 13.53 -24.29 15.81
C ALA A 81 14.95 -23.73 15.64
N ARG A 82 15.99 -24.46 16.07
CA ARG A 82 17.38 -24.07 15.84
C ARG A 82 17.79 -24.11 14.37
N LEU A 83 17.23 -25.04 13.59
CA LEU A 83 17.46 -25.13 12.14
C LEU A 83 16.70 -24.02 11.39
N VAL A 84 15.47 -23.70 11.80
CA VAL A 84 14.68 -22.58 11.26
C VAL A 84 15.33 -21.25 11.61
N ALA A 85 15.79 -21.07 12.86
CA ALA A 85 16.45 -19.83 13.30
C ALA A 85 17.75 -19.50 12.55
N ARG A 86 18.46 -20.50 12.01
CA ARG A 86 19.67 -20.30 11.21
C ARG A 86 19.41 -19.71 9.83
N ASN A 87 18.19 -19.89 9.29
CA ASN A 87 17.77 -19.44 7.95
C ASN A 87 16.76 -18.28 7.99
N LEU A 88 16.47 -17.73 9.18
CA LEU A 88 15.57 -16.59 9.29
C LEU A 88 16.29 -15.32 8.80
N PRO A 89 15.59 -14.45 8.06
CA PRO A 89 16.12 -13.17 7.63
C PRO A 89 16.41 -12.27 8.85
N ALA A 90 17.20 -11.22 8.63
CA ALA A 90 17.43 -10.21 9.65
C ALA A 90 16.10 -9.58 10.11
N VAL A 91 16.05 -9.21 11.40
CA VAL A 91 14.90 -8.52 12.00
C VAL A 91 14.44 -7.33 11.11
N GLY A 92 13.14 -7.21 10.91
CA GLY A 92 12.54 -6.17 10.05
C GLY A 92 12.62 -6.44 8.55
N LYS A 93 13.25 -7.54 8.11
CA LYS A 93 13.27 -7.94 6.70
C LYS A 93 12.06 -8.79 6.36
N PHE A 94 11.63 -8.68 5.11
CA PHE A 94 10.59 -9.53 4.54
C PHE A 94 10.96 -11.00 4.71
N TYR A 95 9.94 -11.80 5.01
CA TYR A 95 10.04 -13.23 5.15
C TYR A 95 8.74 -13.89 4.66
N PHE A 96 8.86 -14.94 3.85
CA PHE A 96 7.73 -15.78 3.48
C PHE A 96 7.69 -17.03 4.35
N ASN A 97 6.57 -17.26 5.03
CA ASN A 97 6.32 -18.45 5.84
C ASN A 97 5.37 -19.42 5.12
N PRO A 98 5.89 -20.46 4.47
CA PRO A 98 5.05 -21.40 3.73
C PRO A 98 4.11 -22.21 4.64
N GLY A 99 4.43 -22.35 5.94
CA GLY A 99 3.61 -23.10 6.90
C GLY A 99 2.25 -22.46 7.23
N VAL A 100 2.06 -21.18 6.87
CA VAL A 100 0.79 -20.44 7.06
C VAL A 100 0.20 -19.91 5.76
N HIS A 101 0.81 -20.27 4.63
CA HIS A 101 0.31 -19.89 3.32
C HIS A 101 -0.89 -20.76 2.91
N ASP A 102 -1.90 -20.13 2.29
CA ASP A 102 -3.01 -20.82 1.65
C ASP A 102 -2.58 -21.31 0.25
N ALA A 103 -2.22 -22.58 0.15
CA ALA A 103 -1.78 -23.21 -1.09
C ALA A 103 -2.94 -23.62 -2.04
N GLY A 104 -4.20 -23.29 -1.75
CA GLY A 104 -5.33 -23.56 -2.63
C GLY A 104 -5.27 -22.73 -3.92
N ALA A 105 -5.92 -23.22 -4.98
CA ALA A 105 -6.11 -22.44 -6.20
C ALA A 105 -6.88 -21.15 -5.91
N LYS A 106 -6.60 -20.08 -6.66
CA LYS A 106 -7.19 -18.75 -6.48
C LYS A 106 -7.61 -18.18 -7.83
N THR A 107 -8.52 -17.22 -7.81
CA THR A 107 -8.86 -16.44 -9.02
C THR A 107 -8.87 -14.97 -8.63
N VAL A 108 -8.00 -14.18 -9.24
CA VAL A 108 -7.84 -12.74 -8.96
C VAL A 108 -8.09 -11.96 -10.24
N LEU A 109 -9.07 -11.07 -10.23
CA LEU A 109 -9.44 -10.25 -11.40
C LEU A 109 -9.59 -11.09 -12.68
N GLY A 110 -10.27 -12.26 -12.55
CA GLY A 110 -10.48 -13.20 -13.63
C GLY A 110 -9.28 -14.08 -14.01
N ARG A 111 -8.10 -13.87 -13.42
CA ARG A 111 -6.89 -14.69 -13.69
C ARG A 111 -6.78 -15.83 -12.68
N LYS A 112 -6.60 -17.03 -13.18
CA LYS A 112 -6.49 -18.25 -12.36
C LYS A 112 -5.05 -18.47 -11.92
N LEU A 113 -4.81 -18.58 -10.62
CA LEU A 113 -3.57 -19.02 -9.99
C LEU A 113 -3.72 -20.51 -9.61
N ARG A 114 -2.77 -21.34 -10.02
CA ARG A 114 -2.81 -22.78 -9.73
C ARG A 114 -2.60 -23.04 -8.23
N GLY A 115 -3.22 -24.09 -7.71
CA GLY A 115 -2.94 -24.55 -6.35
C GLY A 115 -1.56 -25.18 -6.20
N GLY A 116 -1.08 -25.30 -4.96
CA GLY A 116 0.20 -25.93 -4.61
C GLY A 116 1.42 -25.01 -4.75
N ARG A 117 1.21 -23.70 -4.90
CA ARG A 117 2.27 -22.68 -5.01
C ARG A 117 2.57 -22.06 -3.65
N GLY A 118 3.53 -21.16 -3.60
CA GLY A 118 4.00 -20.48 -2.43
C GLY A 118 4.02 -18.96 -2.59
N ILE A 119 5.20 -18.36 -2.42
CA ILE A 119 5.44 -16.92 -2.52
C ILE A 119 4.98 -16.35 -3.87
N GLU A 120 5.08 -17.14 -4.92
CA GLU A 120 4.74 -16.79 -6.30
C GLU A 120 3.27 -16.36 -6.46
N ASP A 121 2.37 -16.83 -5.59
CA ASP A 121 0.98 -16.39 -5.61
C ASP A 121 0.85 -14.88 -5.34
N GLY A 122 1.59 -14.39 -4.35
CA GLY A 122 1.63 -12.97 -4.03
C GLY A 122 2.36 -12.15 -5.11
N GLU A 123 3.43 -12.69 -5.69
CA GLU A 123 4.17 -12.04 -6.77
C GLU A 123 3.30 -11.88 -8.01
N ASP A 124 2.59 -12.94 -8.42
CA ASP A 124 1.63 -12.88 -9.53
C ASP A 124 0.49 -11.87 -9.28
N VAL A 125 -0.01 -11.80 -8.03
CA VAL A 125 -1.00 -10.78 -7.67
C VAL A 125 -0.45 -9.37 -7.87
N LEU A 126 0.76 -9.09 -7.42
CA LEU A 126 1.40 -7.79 -7.63
C LEU A 126 1.55 -7.46 -9.12
N ASP A 127 1.95 -8.43 -9.94
CA ASP A 127 2.04 -8.27 -11.38
C ASP A 127 0.69 -8.01 -12.05
N ILE A 128 -0.35 -8.71 -11.62
CA ILE A 128 -1.72 -8.54 -12.13
C ILE A 128 -2.22 -7.13 -11.83
N VAL A 129 -2.10 -6.67 -10.58
CA VAL A 129 -2.64 -5.37 -10.17
C VAL A 129 -1.79 -4.21 -10.68
N ALA A 130 -0.47 -4.36 -10.76
CA ALA A 130 0.42 -3.32 -11.28
C ALA A 130 0.16 -3.00 -12.75
N ARG A 131 -0.18 -4.02 -13.57
CA ARG A 131 -0.46 -3.86 -15.01
C ARG A 131 -1.93 -3.69 -15.33
N HIS A 132 -2.80 -3.57 -14.32
CA HIS A 132 -4.22 -3.40 -14.55
C HIS A 132 -4.53 -1.99 -15.10
N PRO A 133 -5.40 -1.85 -16.13
CA PRO A 133 -5.74 -0.53 -16.70
C PRO A 133 -6.29 0.47 -15.67
N ALA A 134 -7.07 0.00 -14.70
CA ALA A 134 -7.56 0.85 -13.61
C ALA A 134 -6.41 1.41 -12.76
N THR A 135 -5.34 0.64 -12.54
CA THR A 135 -4.14 1.10 -11.84
C THR A 135 -3.45 2.22 -12.59
N ALA A 136 -3.29 2.09 -13.90
CA ALA A 136 -2.72 3.14 -14.73
C ALA A 136 -3.51 4.45 -14.59
N ARG A 137 -4.85 4.39 -14.67
CA ARG A 137 -5.71 5.56 -14.51
C ARG A 137 -5.66 6.12 -13.08
N HIS A 138 -5.73 5.26 -12.06
CA HIS A 138 -5.69 5.67 -10.66
C HIS A 138 -4.37 6.40 -10.32
N ILE A 139 -3.23 5.85 -10.71
CA ILE A 139 -1.91 6.47 -10.47
C ILE A 139 -1.77 7.77 -11.26
N ALA A 140 -2.19 7.78 -12.53
CA ALA A 140 -2.19 8.99 -13.34
C ALA A 140 -3.05 10.11 -12.71
N THR A 141 -4.25 9.77 -12.22
CA THR A 141 -5.13 10.72 -11.52
C THR A 141 -4.47 11.29 -10.27
N LYS A 142 -3.88 10.44 -9.42
CA LYS A 142 -3.18 10.91 -8.20
C LYS A 142 -2.01 11.83 -8.53
N LEU A 143 -1.21 11.49 -9.54
CA LEU A 143 -0.07 12.33 -9.95
C LEU A 143 -0.53 13.64 -10.62
N ALA A 144 -1.53 13.61 -11.48
CA ALA A 144 -2.09 14.81 -12.08
C ALA A 144 -2.73 15.73 -11.03
N ARG A 145 -3.43 15.15 -10.04
CA ARG A 145 -3.96 15.91 -8.89
C ARG A 145 -2.84 16.56 -8.08
N ARG A 146 -1.77 15.84 -7.85
CA ARG A 146 -0.63 16.37 -7.10
C ARG A 146 0.07 17.55 -7.79
N PHE A 147 0.23 17.48 -9.09
CA PHE A 147 1.08 18.41 -9.84
C PHE A 147 0.32 19.53 -10.56
N VAL A 148 -0.96 19.36 -10.88
CA VAL A 148 -1.71 20.31 -11.73
C VAL A 148 -2.82 21.02 -10.95
N SER A 149 -3.84 20.28 -10.53
CA SER A 149 -5.00 20.85 -9.82
C SER A 149 -5.74 19.75 -9.05
N ASP A 150 -6.64 20.14 -8.14
CA ASP A 150 -7.46 19.19 -7.39
C ASP A 150 -8.39 18.37 -8.30
N GLU A 151 -8.81 18.97 -9.40
CA GLU A 151 -9.64 18.36 -10.45
C GLU A 151 -8.90 18.47 -11.80
N PRO A 152 -7.93 17.59 -12.07
CA PRO A 152 -7.20 17.62 -13.32
C PRO A 152 -8.07 17.17 -14.49
N PRO A 153 -7.90 17.76 -15.72
CA PRO A 153 -8.66 17.38 -16.89
C PRO A 153 -8.49 15.90 -17.27
N ASP A 154 -9.59 15.25 -17.66
CA ASP A 154 -9.60 13.83 -18.03
C ASP A 154 -8.64 13.52 -19.19
N GLU A 155 -8.50 14.41 -20.18
CA GLU A 155 -7.58 14.21 -21.29
C GLU A 155 -6.11 14.13 -20.85
N LEU A 156 -5.74 14.86 -19.80
CA LEU A 156 -4.39 14.74 -19.21
C LEU A 156 -4.23 13.40 -18.49
N ILE A 157 -5.24 12.99 -17.70
CA ILE A 157 -5.26 11.69 -17.01
C ILE A 157 -5.12 10.56 -18.01
N ASP A 158 -5.89 10.60 -19.11
CA ASP A 158 -5.87 9.55 -20.14
C ASP A 158 -4.51 9.44 -20.83
N ARG A 159 -3.87 10.58 -21.16
CA ARG A 159 -2.51 10.58 -21.74
C ARG A 159 -1.47 10.02 -20.74
N ALA A 160 -1.55 10.41 -19.48
CA ALA A 160 -0.68 9.93 -18.43
C ALA A 160 -0.87 8.41 -18.17
N ALA A 161 -2.12 7.93 -18.15
CA ALA A 161 -2.46 6.51 -18.03
C ALA A 161 -1.97 5.68 -19.23
N ALA A 162 -2.12 6.21 -20.45
CA ALA A 162 -1.58 5.60 -21.65
C ALA A 162 -0.03 5.52 -21.61
N THR A 163 0.63 6.54 -21.07
CA THR A 163 2.09 6.49 -20.83
C THR A 163 2.45 5.43 -19.82
N PHE A 164 1.74 5.34 -18.70
CA PHE A 164 1.95 4.29 -17.69
C PHE A 164 1.88 2.90 -18.32
N THR A 165 0.81 2.62 -19.06
CA THR A 165 0.64 1.32 -19.72
C THR A 165 1.72 1.02 -20.74
N ARG A 166 2.09 1.99 -21.59
CA ARG A 166 3.11 1.82 -22.64
C ARG A 166 4.51 1.57 -22.07
N THR A 167 4.82 2.14 -20.90
CA THR A 167 6.14 2.07 -20.28
C THR A 167 6.23 1.05 -19.15
N ASP A 168 5.24 0.15 -19.02
CA ASP A 168 5.14 -0.86 -17.95
C ASP A 168 5.28 -0.24 -16.56
N GLY A 169 4.62 0.92 -16.33
CA GLY A 169 4.56 1.60 -15.04
C GLY A 169 5.74 2.54 -14.74
N ASP A 170 6.50 3.00 -15.71
CA ASP A 170 7.58 3.98 -15.46
C ASP A 170 7.01 5.32 -15.00
N ILE A 171 7.04 5.54 -13.69
CA ILE A 171 6.54 6.76 -13.04
C ILE A 171 7.26 8.01 -13.51
N ARG A 172 8.55 7.93 -13.88
CA ARG A 172 9.29 9.07 -14.41
C ARG A 172 8.66 9.57 -15.71
N GLU A 173 8.34 8.67 -16.63
CA GLU A 173 7.72 9.02 -17.90
C GLU A 173 6.28 9.52 -17.72
N VAL A 174 5.54 8.98 -16.75
CA VAL A 174 4.22 9.49 -16.38
C VAL A 174 4.31 10.91 -15.84
N VAL A 175 5.20 11.18 -14.88
CA VAL A 175 5.43 12.52 -14.34
C VAL A 175 5.90 13.47 -15.45
N ARG A 176 6.82 13.04 -16.32
CA ARG A 176 7.27 13.84 -17.47
C ARG A 176 6.08 14.23 -18.35
N THR A 177 5.21 13.30 -18.70
CA THR A 177 3.99 13.56 -19.48
C THR A 177 3.11 14.65 -18.84
N ILE A 178 2.98 14.62 -17.51
CA ILE A 178 2.18 15.60 -16.76
C ILE A 178 2.84 16.97 -16.75
N ILE A 179 4.11 17.07 -16.30
CA ILE A 179 4.78 18.36 -16.09
C ILE A 179 5.19 19.08 -17.38
N THR A 180 5.20 18.39 -18.52
CA THR A 180 5.45 19.00 -19.83
C THR A 180 4.16 19.27 -20.62
N SER A 181 2.99 19.00 -20.03
CA SER A 181 1.70 19.21 -20.68
C SER A 181 1.28 20.69 -20.70
N ARG A 182 0.45 21.04 -21.65
CA ARG A 182 -0.17 22.38 -21.71
C ARG A 182 -1.03 22.68 -20.48
N GLU A 183 -1.65 21.66 -19.90
CA GLU A 183 -2.50 21.79 -18.73
C GLU A 183 -1.68 22.20 -17.50
N PHE A 184 -0.48 21.67 -17.33
CA PHE A 184 0.42 22.08 -16.25
C PHE A 184 0.82 23.55 -16.34
N PHE A 185 1.02 24.10 -17.55
CA PHE A 185 1.36 25.50 -17.77
C PHE A 185 0.15 26.41 -17.99
N SER A 186 -1.06 25.91 -17.80
CA SER A 186 -2.26 26.72 -17.97
C SER A 186 -2.43 27.76 -16.85
N SER A 187 -3.13 28.85 -17.15
CA SER A 187 -3.50 29.84 -16.12
C SER A 187 -4.37 29.25 -15.01
N ALA A 188 -5.19 28.24 -15.34
CA ALA A 188 -6.03 27.52 -14.38
C ALA A 188 -5.22 26.71 -13.38
N ALA A 189 -4.10 26.13 -13.79
CA ALA A 189 -3.21 25.38 -12.91
C ALA A 189 -2.28 26.28 -12.08
N PHE A 190 -2.01 27.49 -12.56
CA PHE A 190 -1.07 28.40 -11.89
C PHE A 190 -1.56 28.80 -10.51
N ARG A 191 -0.84 28.40 -9.46
CA ARG A 191 -1.18 28.64 -8.03
C ARG A 191 -2.54 28.08 -7.59
N SER A 192 -3.06 27.06 -8.27
CA SER A 192 -4.32 26.41 -7.92
C SER A 192 -4.21 25.49 -6.70
N LYS A 193 -3.03 24.96 -6.42
CA LYS A 193 -2.82 24.03 -5.29
C LYS A 193 -2.62 24.78 -3.98
N VAL A 194 -3.38 24.39 -2.98
CA VAL A 194 -3.22 24.83 -1.59
C VAL A 194 -2.14 23.98 -0.91
N LYS A 195 -1.23 24.63 -0.21
CA LYS A 195 -0.21 23.94 0.58
C LYS A 195 -0.83 23.28 1.80
N THR A 196 -0.47 22.02 2.03
CA THR A 196 -0.79 21.34 3.29
C THR A 196 -0.06 22.01 4.47
N PRO A 197 -0.49 21.83 5.73
CA PRO A 197 0.22 22.35 6.90
C PRO A 197 1.70 22.02 6.94
N PHE A 198 2.09 20.79 6.57
CA PHE A 198 3.49 20.41 6.45
C PHE A 198 4.23 21.24 5.41
N GLU A 199 3.64 21.42 4.24
CA GLU A 199 4.24 22.21 3.15
C GLU A 199 4.34 23.68 3.50
N VAL A 200 3.37 24.25 4.23
CA VAL A 200 3.42 25.63 4.73
C VAL A 200 4.63 25.83 5.63
N VAL A 201 4.78 24.98 6.65
CA VAL A 201 5.88 25.08 7.62
C VAL A 201 7.23 24.89 6.94
N VAL A 202 7.37 23.87 6.10
CA VAL A 202 8.64 23.61 5.35
C VAL A 202 8.94 24.76 4.39
N SER A 203 7.94 25.31 3.69
CA SER A 203 8.13 26.44 2.79
C SER A 203 8.58 27.70 3.53
N ALA A 204 8.03 27.96 4.72
CA ALA A 204 8.43 29.09 5.53
C ALA A 204 9.89 28.97 5.99
N LEU A 205 10.29 27.81 6.52
CA LEU A 205 11.67 27.54 6.91
C LEU A 205 12.65 27.74 5.75
N ARG A 206 12.32 27.21 4.57
CA ARG A 206 13.15 27.39 3.37
C ARG A 206 13.22 28.82 2.89
N ALA A 207 12.12 29.56 2.94
CA ALA A 207 12.09 30.98 2.53
C ALA A 207 12.94 31.87 3.45
N LEU A 208 13.06 31.48 4.73
CA LEU A 208 13.86 32.19 5.73
C LEU A 208 15.30 31.68 5.81
N ASP A 209 15.68 30.73 4.99
CA ASP A 209 16.97 29.99 5.08
C ASP A 209 17.25 29.45 6.50
N ALA A 210 16.20 29.08 7.21
CA ALA A 210 16.27 28.61 8.58
C ALA A 210 16.57 27.11 8.63
N ALA A 211 17.53 26.72 9.48
CA ALA A 211 17.76 25.32 9.79
C ALA A 211 16.56 24.74 10.56
N PRO A 212 16.10 23.52 10.25
CA PRO A 212 15.05 22.90 11.03
C PRO A 212 15.54 22.61 12.45
N ASP A 213 14.69 22.92 13.45
CA ASP A 213 14.94 22.54 14.84
C ASP A 213 14.94 21.00 14.95
N PRO A 214 16.03 20.34 15.40
CA PRO A 214 16.09 18.90 15.57
C PRO A 214 15.17 18.39 16.70
N SER A 215 14.62 19.29 17.52
CA SER A 215 13.63 18.95 18.55
C SER A 215 12.24 18.69 17.93
N PRO A 216 11.30 18.11 18.70
CA PRO A 216 9.93 17.90 18.22
C PRO A 216 9.11 19.18 17.93
N ARG A 217 9.64 20.38 18.17
CA ARG A 217 8.89 21.65 18.05
C ARG A 217 8.33 21.88 16.65
N THR A 218 9.15 21.70 15.61
CA THR A 218 8.68 21.87 14.23
C THR A 218 7.54 20.90 13.90
N ALA A 219 7.66 19.64 14.32
CA ALA A 219 6.60 18.65 14.17
C ALA A 219 5.32 19.01 14.97
N ALA A 220 5.48 19.62 16.17
CA ALA A 220 4.36 20.10 16.98
C ALA A 220 3.61 21.25 16.29
N ILE A 221 4.31 22.17 15.62
CA ILE A 221 3.67 23.23 14.84
C ILE A 221 2.82 22.65 13.70
N VAL A 222 3.36 21.68 12.96
CA VAL A 222 2.61 20.99 11.89
C VAL A 222 1.36 20.29 12.45
N ALA A 223 1.49 19.67 13.64
CA ALA A 223 0.38 19.02 14.31
C ALA A 223 -0.71 20.01 14.76
N GLN A 224 -0.33 21.18 15.30
CA GLN A 224 -1.25 22.24 15.68
C GLN A 224 -2.03 22.81 14.49
N LEU A 225 -1.44 22.80 13.31
CA LEU A 225 -2.09 23.18 12.07
C LEU A 225 -2.98 22.06 11.47
N GLY A 226 -3.16 20.94 12.17
CA GLY A 226 -4.07 19.86 11.78
C GLY A 226 -3.44 18.67 11.06
N GLN A 227 -2.10 18.66 10.85
CA GLN A 227 -1.43 17.57 10.15
C GLN A 227 -0.32 16.92 11.03
N PRO A 228 -0.65 16.21 12.11
CA PRO A 228 0.36 15.55 12.92
C PRO A 228 1.16 14.55 12.08
N ILE A 229 2.49 14.67 12.08
CA ILE A 229 3.39 13.77 11.36
C ILE A 229 3.22 12.36 11.92
N TYR A 230 2.98 11.38 11.04
CA TYR A 230 2.61 9.99 11.38
C TYR A 230 1.31 9.83 12.18
N GLY A 231 0.48 10.88 12.28
CA GLY A 231 -0.76 10.86 13.07
C GLY A 231 -2.02 10.45 12.28
N ARG A 232 -1.93 10.20 10.99
CA ARG A 232 -3.09 9.75 10.20
C ARG A 232 -3.53 8.36 10.64
N GLN A 233 -4.81 8.23 11.01
CA GLN A 233 -5.38 6.97 11.52
C GLN A 233 -5.77 6.00 10.42
N THR A 234 -6.09 6.52 9.23
CA THR A 234 -6.55 5.74 8.08
C THR A 234 -5.44 5.52 7.07
N PRO A 235 -5.44 4.41 6.32
CA PRO A 235 -4.36 4.05 5.40
C PRO A 235 -4.34 4.85 4.09
N ASP A 236 -5.34 5.67 3.82
CA ASP A 236 -5.49 6.52 2.64
C ASP A 236 -4.49 7.69 2.59
N GLY A 237 -3.83 7.99 3.70
CA GLY A 237 -2.90 9.12 3.81
C GLY A 237 -3.60 10.48 4.02
N TRP A 238 -2.82 11.55 4.05
CA TRP A 238 -3.34 12.89 4.15
C TRP A 238 -3.95 13.34 2.81
N PRO A 239 -5.11 14.05 2.83
CA PRO A 239 -5.75 14.53 1.61
C PRO A 239 -4.85 15.47 0.81
N ASP A 240 -4.95 15.41 -0.52
CA ASP A 240 -4.21 16.28 -1.44
C ASP A 240 -5.17 17.20 -2.22
N VAL A 241 -6.19 17.71 -1.54
CA VAL A 241 -7.19 18.64 -2.09
C VAL A 241 -7.43 19.80 -1.13
N ALA A 242 -7.67 20.98 -1.67
CA ALA A 242 -7.81 22.22 -0.92
C ALA A 242 -8.97 22.21 0.09
N SER A 243 -10.10 21.59 -0.30
CA SER A 243 -11.30 21.51 0.54
C SER A 243 -11.09 20.89 1.92
N GLU A 244 -10.11 20.00 2.05
CA GLU A 244 -9.79 19.34 3.32
C GLU A 244 -8.93 20.20 4.27
N TRP A 245 -8.34 21.29 3.75
CA TRP A 245 -7.42 22.16 4.49
C TRP A 245 -7.94 23.57 4.69
N MET A 246 -9.01 23.94 4.00
CA MET A 246 -9.57 25.30 3.95
C MET A 246 -10.94 25.39 4.64
N GLY A 247 -11.25 24.51 5.58
CA GLY A 247 -12.50 24.50 6.33
C GLY A 247 -12.60 25.58 7.41
#